data_dfc982ad354c10f5041d650151a964b9
#
_entry.id   dfc982ad354c10f5041d650151a964b9
#
_cell.length_a   1.000
_cell.length_b   1.000
_cell.length_c   1.000
_cell.angle_alpha   90.00
_cell.angle_beta   90.00
_cell.angle_gamma   90.00
#
_symmetry.space_group_name_H-M   'P 1'
#
loop_
_entity.id
_entity.type
_entity.pdbx_description
1 polymer ?
#
loop_
_entity_poly.entity_id
_entity_poly.type
_entity_poly.pdbx_seq_one_letter_code
_entity_poly.pdbx_strand_id
1 'polypeptide(L)'
;MLGDLASEQYNRHRGFLSHAGAILRRIQRDLGGRNGGVYATIAGVSTLSKRAFKKRQDGRYKWCIEAHNFAENQSVRKVKSMSEFAKQVLPVALESEMRESYLAYAMSVIVGRALPDVRDGLKPVHRRVLFAMNVLSNDYNKPYKKSARIVGDVIGKYHPHGDTAVYDTIVRMAQDFSLRYPLVDGQGNFGSVDGDSAAAMRYTEIRMAKIAHDLLADLDKETVDFSPNYDGTEQIPDVLPAQVPNLLVNGSSGIAVGMATNIPPHNLTEVVGGVIALLDDPEIGIEGLMEHISGPDFPTAGIINGKAGILQAYQTGRGRIYMRARAEVLTDEKTHKQTIIVSEIPYQVNKARLIEKIAELVKEKKLEGITELRDESDKDGMRIVIELRRGEMGDVVLNNLYAQTQMQNVFGINMVALVDGQPRLLTLREILDSFIRHRREVVSRRTSFLLRKA
;
A
#
# COMPACT_ATOMS: atom_id res chain seq x y z
N MET A 1 -29.67 3.89 11.96
CA MET A 1 -28.42 4.33 12.62
C MET A 1 -27.86 3.40 13.69
N LEU A 2 -28.63 2.57 14.40
CA LEU A 2 -28.10 1.60 15.38
C LEU A 2 -27.86 0.18 14.79
N GLY A 3 -28.36 -0.09 13.59
CA GLY A 3 -28.17 -1.37 12.89
C GLY A 3 -26.82 -1.49 12.20
N ASP A 4 -26.28 -0.39 11.71
CA ASP A 4 -25.03 -0.38 10.95
C ASP A 4 -23.79 -0.50 11.83
N LEU A 5 -23.80 0.06 13.02
CA LEU A 5 -22.71 -0.08 14.01
C LEU A 5 -22.58 -1.53 14.54
N ALA A 6 -23.67 -2.26 14.63
CA ALA A 6 -23.64 -3.66 15.04
C ALA A 6 -23.09 -4.58 13.94
N SER A 7 -23.37 -4.26 12.67
CA SER A 7 -22.84 -5.01 11.53
C SER A 7 -21.34 -4.75 11.32
N GLU A 8 -20.88 -3.53 11.56
CA GLU A 8 -19.47 -3.16 11.47
C GLU A 8 -18.62 -3.78 12.59
N GLN A 9 -19.14 -3.81 13.81
CA GLN A 9 -18.50 -4.55 14.93
C GLN A 9 -18.49 -6.06 14.70
N TYR A 10 -19.55 -6.62 14.12
CA TYR A 10 -19.61 -8.04 13.78
C TYR A 10 -18.60 -8.43 12.69
N ASN A 11 -18.42 -7.60 11.68
CA ASN A 11 -17.43 -7.82 10.62
C ASN A 11 -15.99 -7.64 11.13
N ARG A 12 -15.72 -6.71 12.03
CA ARG A 12 -14.43 -6.57 12.72
C ARG A 12 -14.10 -7.80 13.57
N HIS A 13 -15.09 -8.35 14.28
CA HIS A 13 -14.90 -9.59 15.08
C HIS A 13 -14.68 -10.83 14.20
N ARG A 14 -15.29 -10.91 13.03
CA ARG A 14 -15.09 -12.01 12.07
C ARG A 14 -13.70 -11.97 11.45
N GLY A 15 -13.17 -10.79 11.15
CA GLY A 15 -11.78 -10.59 10.74
C GLY A 15 -10.78 -11.01 11.83
N PHE A 16 -11.05 -10.67 13.08
CA PHE A 16 -10.20 -11.01 14.22
C PHE A 16 -10.14 -12.53 14.47
N LEU A 17 -11.27 -13.24 14.38
CA LEU A 17 -11.33 -14.70 14.55
C LEU A 17 -10.67 -15.46 13.40
N SER A 18 -10.70 -14.93 12.17
CA SER A 18 -10.01 -15.53 11.03
C SER A 18 -8.49 -15.39 11.14
N HIS A 19 -8.01 -14.26 11.67
CA HIS A 19 -6.59 -14.02 11.92
C HIS A 19 -6.05 -14.84 13.10
N ALA A 20 -6.81 -14.95 14.18
CA ALA A 20 -6.47 -15.84 15.31
C ALA A 20 -6.38 -17.30 14.86
N GLY A 21 -7.27 -17.75 13.98
CA GLY A 21 -7.24 -19.09 13.39
C GLY A 21 -6.02 -19.33 12.47
N ALA A 22 -5.50 -18.30 11.82
CA ALA A 22 -4.29 -18.39 11.00
C ALA A 22 -3.01 -18.45 11.86
N ILE A 23 -2.98 -17.66 12.93
CA ILE A 23 -1.89 -17.67 13.91
C ILE A 23 -1.81 -19.03 14.62
N LEU A 24 -2.94 -19.60 15.04
CA LEU A 24 -2.99 -20.92 15.66
C LEU A 24 -2.54 -22.04 14.71
N ARG A 25 -2.85 -21.97 13.41
CA ARG A 25 -2.34 -22.92 12.41
C ARG A 25 -0.84 -22.79 12.16
N ARG A 26 -0.27 -21.61 12.36
CA ARG A 26 1.18 -21.38 12.22
C ARG A 26 1.92 -21.92 13.44
N ILE A 27 1.44 -21.65 14.65
CA ILE A 27 1.96 -22.22 15.90
C ILE A 27 1.94 -23.76 15.86
N GLN A 28 0.93 -24.33 15.22
CA GLN A 28 0.81 -25.78 15.05
C GLN A 28 1.87 -26.38 14.13
N ARG A 29 2.30 -25.68 13.10
CA ARG A 29 3.38 -26.13 12.20
C ARG A 29 4.75 -26.06 12.87
N ASP A 30 4.99 -24.96 13.61
CA ASP A 30 6.29 -24.72 14.25
C ASP A 30 6.52 -25.61 15.48
N LEU A 31 5.44 -26.16 16.11
CA LEU A 31 5.53 -27.06 17.26
C LEU A 31 5.54 -28.56 16.90
N GLY A 32 5.69 -28.88 15.62
CA GLY A 32 5.94 -30.27 15.18
C GLY A 32 4.96 -31.29 15.75
N GLY A 33 3.73 -31.32 15.25
CA GLY A 33 2.87 -32.51 15.20
C GLY A 33 2.54 -33.32 16.46
N ARG A 34 2.78 -32.83 17.68
CA ARG A 34 2.61 -33.63 18.91
C ARG A 34 1.88 -32.93 20.03
N ASN A 35 0.65 -32.47 19.83
CA ASN A 35 -0.18 -32.04 20.97
C ASN A 35 -1.69 -32.06 20.64
N GLY A 36 -2.33 -33.21 20.78
CA GLY A 36 -3.78 -33.37 20.61
C GLY A 36 -4.65 -32.78 21.74
N GLY A 37 -4.06 -32.41 22.89
CA GLY A 37 -4.83 -32.01 24.08
C GLY A 37 -5.34 -30.56 24.07
N VAL A 38 -4.66 -29.64 23.40
CA VAL A 38 -5.05 -28.23 23.33
C VAL A 38 -6.26 -28.00 22.41
N TYR A 39 -6.54 -28.92 21.50
CA TYR A 39 -7.64 -28.82 20.55
C TYR A 39 -9.03 -29.03 21.16
N ALA A 40 -9.15 -29.86 22.18
CA ALA A 40 -10.44 -30.15 22.79
C ALA A 40 -11.03 -28.91 23.48
N THR A 41 -10.19 -28.07 24.07
CA THR A 41 -10.59 -26.84 24.78
C THR A 41 -10.96 -25.70 23.81
N ILE A 42 -10.27 -25.57 22.67
CA ILE A 42 -10.52 -24.51 21.69
C ILE A 42 -11.71 -24.86 20.78
N ALA A 43 -11.90 -26.13 20.42
CA ALA A 43 -13.08 -26.57 19.68
C ALA A 43 -14.38 -26.39 20.48
N GLY A 44 -14.34 -26.55 21.80
CA GLY A 44 -15.46 -26.29 22.70
C GLY A 44 -15.91 -24.82 22.70
N VAL A 45 -14.99 -23.88 22.59
CA VAL A 45 -15.30 -22.44 22.56
C VAL A 45 -15.93 -22.01 21.22
N SER A 46 -15.56 -22.61 20.12
CA SER A 46 -16.11 -22.25 18.79
C SER A 46 -17.56 -22.74 18.58
N THR A 47 -17.97 -23.82 19.26
CA THR A 47 -19.33 -24.37 19.18
C THR A 47 -20.30 -23.66 20.14
N LEU A 48 -19.82 -23.05 21.21
CA LEU A 48 -20.63 -22.28 22.14
C LEU A 48 -21.10 -20.92 21.61
N SER A 49 -20.41 -20.36 20.62
CA SER A 49 -20.72 -19.05 20.07
C SER A 49 -21.96 -18.99 19.15
N LYS A 50 -22.47 -20.12 18.70
CA LYS A 50 -23.57 -20.18 17.72
C LYS A 50 -25.00 -20.28 18.31
N ARG A 51 -25.17 -20.42 19.61
CA ARG A 51 -26.50 -20.71 20.21
C ARG A 51 -27.06 -19.73 21.21
N ALA A 52 -26.41 -18.61 21.53
CA ALA A 52 -26.84 -17.74 22.64
C ALA A 52 -27.03 -16.27 22.22
N PHE A 53 -27.93 -16.01 21.28
CA PHE A 53 -28.41 -14.64 21.06
C PHE A 53 -29.95 -14.65 21.05
N LYS A 54 -30.57 -14.38 22.21
CA LYS A 54 -32.01 -14.21 22.31
C LYS A 54 -32.34 -12.81 22.79
N LYS A 55 -33.10 -12.05 21.99
CA LYS A 55 -33.56 -10.70 22.28
C LYS A 55 -34.72 -10.79 23.30
N ARG A 56 -34.65 -10.02 24.37
CA ARG A 56 -35.76 -9.85 25.34
C ARG A 56 -36.71 -8.74 24.90
N GLN A 57 -37.93 -8.76 25.35
CA GLN A 57 -38.98 -7.78 25.04
C GLN A 57 -38.69 -6.36 25.51
N ASP A 58 -37.71 -6.15 26.40
CA ASP A 58 -37.30 -4.85 26.93
C ASP A 58 -36.10 -4.19 26.18
N GLY A 59 -35.66 -4.75 25.08
CA GLY A 59 -34.61 -4.19 24.24
C GLY A 59 -33.18 -4.33 24.76
N ARG A 60 -32.94 -5.00 25.89
CA ARG A 60 -31.58 -5.20 26.45
C ARG A 60 -31.06 -6.61 26.18
N TYR A 61 -29.75 -6.72 25.97
CA TYR A 61 -29.04 -7.99 25.76
C TYR A 61 -28.36 -8.41 27.07
N LYS A 62 -28.62 -9.64 27.52
CA LYS A 62 -27.94 -10.22 28.67
C LYS A 62 -27.33 -11.55 28.29
N TRP A 63 -26.08 -11.77 28.70
CA TRP A 63 -25.42 -13.05 28.57
C TRP A 63 -26.03 -14.02 29.56
N CYS A 64 -26.66 -15.08 29.10
CA CYS A 64 -27.04 -16.22 29.91
C CYS A 64 -26.14 -17.39 29.56
N ILE A 65 -25.35 -17.80 30.53
CA ILE A 65 -24.66 -19.11 30.51
C ILE A 65 -25.65 -20.07 31.13
N GLU A 66 -26.37 -20.85 30.33
CA GLU A 66 -27.11 -22.01 30.82
C GLU A 66 -26.14 -23.18 30.94
N ALA A 67 -25.75 -23.49 32.16
CA ALA A 67 -25.13 -24.76 32.51
C ALA A 67 -26.19 -25.84 32.47
N HIS A 68 -26.25 -26.63 31.39
CA HIS A 68 -27.03 -27.89 31.41
C HIS A 68 -26.22 -28.94 32.16
N ASN A 69 -26.76 -29.35 33.32
CA ASN A 69 -26.35 -30.56 34.01
C ASN A 69 -26.63 -31.76 33.10
N PHE A 70 -25.59 -32.30 32.52
CA PHE A 70 -25.60 -33.64 31.97
C PHE A 70 -25.10 -34.59 33.05
N ALA A 71 -26.02 -35.05 33.91
CA ALA A 71 -25.79 -36.20 34.73
C ALA A 71 -26.61 -37.37 34.19
N GLU A 72 -25.97 -38.51 34.22
CA GLU A 72 -26.46 -39.87 34.10
C GLU A 72 -26.54 -40.52 32.69
N ASN A 73 -25.74 -41.53 32.66
CA ASN A 73 -25.66 -42.74 31.82
C ASN A 73 -24.61 -42.74 30.73
N GLN A 74 -23.38 -43.05 31.11
CA GLN A 74 -22.53 -43.85 30.27
C GLN A 74 -21.57 -44.72 31.07
N SER A 75 -21.62 -46.02 30.75
CA SER A 75 -20.70 -47.07 31.15
C SER A 75 -19.23 -46.61 31.14
N VAL A 76 -18.58 -46.75 32.28
CA VAL A 76 -17.15 -46.49 32.47
C VAL A 76 -16.34 -47.40 31.59
N ARG A 77 -15.97 -46.91 30.38
CA ARG A 77 -14.80 -47.43 29.69
C ARG A 77 -13.56 -46.87 30.40
N LYS A 78 -12.81 -47.77 31.05
CA LYS A 78 -11.47 -47.48 31.60
C LYS A 78 -10.65 -46.77 30.55
N VAL A 79 -10.52 -45.45 30.66
CA VAL A 79 -9.53 -44.67 29.95
C VAL A 79 -8.18 -45.05 30.55
N LYS A 80 -7.33 -45.74 29.80
CA LYS A 80 -5.93 -45.95 30.11
C LYS A 80 -5.33 -44.60 30.49
N SER A 81 -4.64 -44.53 31.60
CA SER A 81 -4.02 -43.36 32.21
C SER A 81 -3.31 -42.49 31.13
N MET A 82 -3.82 -41.28 30.97
CA MET A 82 -3.13 -40.20 30.22
C MET A 82 -1.98 -39.65 31.06
N SER A 83 -0.91 -40.42 31.26
CA SER A 83 0.23 -40.05 32.08
C SER A 83 1.50 -39.63 31.32
N GLU A 84 1.38 -39.21 30.05
CA GLU A 84 2.53 -38.71 29.27
C GLU A 84 2.31 -37.40 28.52
N PHE A 85 1.35 -36.55 28.98
CA PHE A 85 1.21 -35.20 28.42
C PHE A 85 1.88 -34.20 29.36
N ALA A 86 2.97 -33.60 28.84
CA ALA A 86 3.81 -32.55 29.43
C ALA A 86 4.57 -32.98 30.71
N LYS A 87 5.86 -33.33 30.53
CA LYS A 87 6.80 -33.55 31.63
C LYS A 87 7.08 -32.30 32.47
N GLN A 88 6.72 -31.12 31.98
CA GLN A 88 6.92 -29.86 32.67
C GLN A 88 5.87 -28.83 32.23
N VAL A 89 5.14 -28.25 33.19
CA VAL A 89 4.26 -27.10 32.97
C VAL A 89 5.01 -25.86 33.45
N LEU A 90 5.34 -24.98 32.50
CA LEU A 90 5.91 -23.68 32.82
C LEU A 90 4.79 -22.65 32.91
N PRO A 91 4.61 -21.96 34.04
CA PRO A 91 3.65 -20.87 34.15
C PRO A 91 4.18 -19.68 33.32
N VAL A 92 3.39 -19.23 32.36
CA VAL A 92 3.66 -18.01 31.57
C VAL A 92 2.62 -16.97 31.94
N ALA A 93 3.08 -15.75 32.26
CA ALA A 93 2.19 -14.64 32.50
C ALA A 93 1.56 -14.20 31.17
N LEU A 94 0.22 -14.06 31.16
CA LEU A 94 -0.55 -13.69 29.96
C LEU A 94 -0.04 -12.37 29.36
N GLU A 95 0.31 -11.39 30.20
CA GLU A 95 0.83 -10.09 29.79
C GLU A 95 2.17 -10.21 29.03
N SER A 96 3.05 -11.12 29.46
CA SER A 96 4.34 -11.36 28.80
C SER A 96 4.15 -11.99 27.44
N GLU A 97 3.31 -13.01 27.35
CA GLU A 97 2.98 -13.69 26.09
C GLU A 97 2.32 -12.74 25.10
N MET A 98 1.36 -11.94 25.55
CA MET A 98 0.72 -10.92 24.70
C MET A 98 1.72 -9.86 24.23
N ARG A 99 2.63 -9.43 25.09
CA ARG A 99 3.66 -8.44 24.72
C ARG A 99 4.59 -8.99 23.64
N GLU A 100 5.10 -10.19 23.81
CA GLU A 100 5.98 -10.84 22.85
C GLU A 100 5.30 -11.11 21.52
N SER A 101 4.08 -11.67 21.55
CA SER A 101 3.30 -11.94 20.34
C SER A 101 2.93 -10.66 19.61
N TYR A 102 2.54 -9.59 20.33
CA TYR A 102 2.24 -8.31 19.69
C TYR A 102 3.47 -7.63 19.10
N LEU A 103 4.61 -7.72 19.80
CA LEU A 103 5.88 -7.19 19.29
C LEU A 103 6.33 -7.94 18.02
N ALA A 104 6.26 -9.26 18.02
CA ALA A 104 6.58 -10.09 16.87
C ALA A 104 5.68 -9.77 15.67
N TYR A 105 4.36 -9.61 15.90
CA TYR A 105 3.41 -9.17 14.89
C TYR A 105 3.73 -7.78 14.37
N ALA A 106 3.98 -6.81 15.25
CA ALA A 106 4.33 -5.44 14.88
C ALA A 106 5.59 -5.40 14.01
N MET A 107 6.64 -6.11 14.41
CA MET A 107 7.89 -6.21 13.63
C MET A 107 7.66 -6.85 12.26
N SER A 108 6.88 -7.93 12.19
CA SER A 108 6.51 -8.56 10.92
C SER A 108 5.77 -7.62 9.98
N VAL A 109 4.86 -6.78 10.50
CA VAL A 109 4.12 -5.80 9.69
C VAL A 109 5.02 -4.62 9.29
N ILE A 110 5.84 -4.10 10.19
CA ILE A 110 6.71 -2.95 9.94
C ILE A 110 7.77 -3.30 8.89
N VAL A 111 8.57 -4.34 9.14
CA VAL A 111 9.72 -4.70 8.31
C VAL A 111 9.29 -5.57 7.12
N GLY A 112 8.39 -6.53 7.34
CA GLY A 112 8.02 -7.55 6.36
C GLY A 112 6.87 -7.18 5.42
N ARG A 113 6.20 -6.01 5.58
CA ARG A 113 4.99 -5.72 4.80
C ARG A 113 4.81 -4.26 4.39
N ALA A 114 4.80 -3.33 5.35
CA ALA A 114 4.22 -2.01 5.13
C ALA A 114 5.22 -0.94 4.70
N LEU A 115 6.46 -1.02 5.18
CA LEU A 115 7.46 -0.01 4.90
C LEU A 115 8.38 -0.42 3.73
N PRO A 116 8.78 0.55 2.89
CA PRO A 116 9.76 0.35 1.84
C PRO A 116 11.18 0.35 2.43
N ASP A 117 12.11 -0.36 1.77
CA ASP A 117 13.54 -0.20 2.01
C ASP A 117 14.04 1.08 1.34
N VAL A 118 14.88 1.85 2.02
CA VAL A 118 15.40 3.14 1.51
C VAL A 118 16.24 2.97 0.25
N ARG A 119 16.90 1.82 0.07
CA ARG A 119 17.85 1.53 -1.00
C ARG A 119 17.16 1.33 -2.35
N ASP A 120 16.08 0.53 -2.40
CA ASP A 120 15.36 0.21 -3.64
C ASP A 120 13.92 0.78 -3.69
N GLY A 121 13.44 1.37 -2.59
CA GLY A 121 12.11 1.96 -2.51
C GLY A 121 10.95 0.97 -2.56
N LEU A 122 11.22 -0.32 -2.40
CA LEU A 122 10.25 -1.38 -2.58
C LEU A 122 9.82 -1.99 -1.24
N LYS A 123 8.55 -2.33 -1.14
CA LYS A 123 8.07 -3.24 -0.11
C LYS A 123 8.40 -4.69 -0.50
N PRO A 124 8.45 -5.63 0.46
CA PRO A 124 8.79 -7.03 0.15
C PRO A 124 7.94 -7.66 -0.95
N VAL A 125 6.64 -7.36 -1.01
CA VAL A 125 5.75 -7.90 -2.05
C VAL A 125 6.12 -7.41 -3.45
N HIS A 126 6.43 -6.10 -3.61
CA HIS A 126 6.87 -5.52 -4.90
C HIS A 126 8.16 -6.17 -5.38
N ARG A 127 9.16 -6.27 -4.48
CA ARG A 127 10.47 -6.87 -4.77
C ARG A 127 10.32 -8.33 -5.21
N ARG A 128 9.49 -9.11 -4.52
CA ARG A 128 9.24 -10.52 -4.85
C ARG A 128 8.50 -10.70 -6.18
N VAL A 129 7.58 -9.80 -6.53
CA VAL A 129 6.91 -9.82 -7.83
C VAL A 129 7.91 -9.54 -8.95
N LEU A 130 8.71 -8.48 -8.85
CA LEU A 130 9.72 -8.15 -9.86
C LEU A 130 10.78 -9.24 -9.98
N PHE A 131 11.23 -9.81 -8.86
CA PHE A 131 12.16 -10.94 -8.85
C PHE A 131 11.57 -12.17 -9.56
N ALA A 132 10.33 -12.53 -9.27
CA ALA A 132 9.65 -13.65 -9.94
C ALA A 132 9.53 -13.41 -11.45
N MET A 133 9.20 -12.18 -11.87
CA MET A 133 9.14 -11.82 -13.29
C MET A 133 10.51 -11.95 -13.97
N ASN A 134 11.59 -11.58 -13.27
CA ASN A 134 12.96 -11.74 -13.77
C ASN A 134 13.35 -13.22 -13.93
N VAL A 135 13.10 -14.05 -12.92
CA VAL A 135 13.36 -15.51 -12.97
C VAL A 135 12.58 -16.15 -14.11
N LEU A 136 11.35 -15.74 -14.35
CA LEU A 136 10.52 -16.21 -15.46
C LEU A 136 10.90 -15.60 -16.83
N SER A 137 11.95 -14.79 -16.89
CA SER A 137 12.34 -14.06 -18.11
C SER A 137 11.19 -13.27 -18.74
N ASN A 138 10.39 -12.60 -17.90
CA ASN A 138 9.25 -11.79 -18.31
C ASN A 138 9.66 -10.31 -18.40
N ASP A 139 10.65 -10.02 -19.21
CA ASP A 139 11.28 -8.71 -19.36
C ASP A 139 10.52 -7.82 -20.37
N TYR A 140 10.83 -6.51 -20.40
CA TYR A 140 10.18 -5.49 -21.23
C TYR A 140 10.23 -5.79 -22.73
N ASN A 141 11.24 -6.50 -23.18
CA ASN A 141 11.46 -6.89 -24.59
C ASN A 141 10.96 -8.30 -24.91
N LYS A 142 10.25 -8.95 -23.98
CA LYS A 142 9.70 -10.29 -24.12
C LYS A 142 8.17 -10.25 -24.28
N PRO A 143 7.56 -11.32 -24.79
CA PRO A 143 6.11 -11.45 -24.87
C PRO A 143 5.47 -11.33 -23.47
N TYR A 144 4.26 -10.77 -23.45
CA TYR A 144 3.44 -10.73 -22.25
C TYR A 144 3.13 -12.14 -21.72
N LYS A 145 3.00 -12.25 -20.40
CA LYS A 145 2.54 -13.47 -19.72
C LYS A 145 1.25 -13.19 -18.96
N LYS A 146 0.39 -14.18 -18.81
CA LYS A 146 -0.82 -14.05 -18.00
C LYS A 146 -0.47 -13.66 -16.57
N SER A 147 -1.19 -12.66 -16.02
CA SER A 147 -0.99 -12.22 -14.65
C SER A 147 -1.13 -13.37 -13.64
N ALA A 148 -2.08 -14.27 -13.88
CA ALA A 148 -2.28 -15.45 -13.05
C ALA A 148 -1.05 -16.36 -12.96
N ARG A 149 -0.22 -16.44 -14.01
CA ARG A 149 1.03 -17.20 -14.00
C ARG A 149 2.03 -16.59 -13.02
N ILE A 150 2.23 -15.28 -13.10
CA ILE A 150 3.16 -14.57 -12.20
C ILE A 150 2.67 -14.65 -10.76
N VAL A 151 1.38 -14.40 -10.51
CA VAL A 151 0.76 -14.53 -9.17
C VAL A 151 0.99 -15.92 -8.59
N GLY A 152 0.79 -16.98 -9.39
CA GLY A 152 0.98 -18.36 -8.95
C GLY A 152 2.43 -18.66 -8.54
N ASP A 153 3.42 -18.23 -9.34
CA ASP A 153 4.84 -18.40 -9.00
C ASP A 153 5.25 -17.58 -7.76
N VAL A 154 4.75 -16.36 -7.62
CA VAL A 154 5.02 -15.50 -6.45
C VAL A 154 4.52 -16.14 -5.17
N ILE A 155 3.27 -16.61 -5.15
CA ILE A 155 2.66 -17.22 -3.95
C ILE A 155 3.33 -18.55 -3.63
N GLY A 156 3.56 -19.37 -4.65
CA GLY A 156 4.11 -20.71 -4.48
C GLY A 156 5.54 -20.72 -3.98
N LYS A 157 6.37 -19.73 -4.38
CA LYS A 157 7.81 -19.74 -4.12
C LYS A 157 8.29 -18.65 -3.15
N TYR A 158 7.70 -17.45 -3.20
CA TYR A 158 8.33 -16.27 -2.57
C TYR A 158 7.47 -15.57 -1.53
N HIS A 159 6.14 -15.59 -1.67
CA HIS A 159 5.24 -14.78 -0.85
C HIS A 159 3.97 -15.53 -0.45
N PRO A 160 3.97 -16.28 0.67
CA PRO A 160 2.87 -17.18 1.07
C PRO A 160 1.68 -16.41 1.66
N HIS A 161 1.08 -15.52 0.86
CA HIS A 161 -0.11 -14.73 1.21
C HIS A 161 -1.19 -14.89 0.14
N GLY A 162 -2.35 -14.24 0.33
CA GLY A 162 -3.48 -14.36 -0.59
C GLY A 162 -3.15 -13.85 -2.01
N ASP A 163 -3.70 -14.54 -3.01
CA ASP A 163 -3.54 -14.21 -4.44
C ASP A 163 -4.04 -12.82 -4.80
N THR A 164 -5.16 -12.41 -4.22
CA THR A 164 -5.73 -11.07 -4.41
C THR A 164 -4.73 -9.98 -4.02
N ALA A 165 -4.04 -10.12 -2.87
CA ALA A 165 -3.09 -9.12 -2.41
C ALA A 165 -1.88 -8.97 -3.36
N VAL A 166 -1.41 -10.08 -3.92
CA VAL A 166 -0.32 -10.08 -4.90
C VAL A 166 -0.81 -9.49 -6.22
N TYR A 167 -1.99 -9.88 -6.69
CA TYR A 167 -2.56 -9.34 -7.92
C TYR A 167 -2.84 -7.84 -7.82
N ASP A 168 -3.45 -7.36 -6.73
CA ASP A 168 -3.69 -5.93 -6.49
C ASP A 168 -2.40 -5.12 -6.47
N THR A 169 -1.30 -5.72 -5.98
CA THR A 169 0.02 -5.11 -6.03
C THR A 169 0.52 -4.96 -7.47
N ILE A 170 0.37 -6.01 -8.29
CA ILE A 170 0.71 -5.98 -9.72
C ILE A 170 -0.13 -4.93 -10.44
N VAL A 171 -1.43 -4.89 -10.18
CA VAL A 171 -2.35 -3.91 -10.76
C VAL A 171 -1.87 -2.49 -10.48
N ARG A 172 -1.54 -2.17 -9.23
CA ARG A 172 -1.03 -0.83 -8.86
C ARG A 172 0.30 -0.49 -9.54
N MET A 173 1.19 -1.49 -9.73
CA MET A 173 2.45 -1.28 -10.44
C MET A 173 2.27 -1.06 -11.94
N ALA A 174 1.11 -1.44 -12.52
CA ALA A 174 0.79 -1.24 -13.93
C ALA A 174 -0.06 0.01 -14.21
N GLN A 175 -0.66 0.62 -13.16
CA GLN A 175 -1.52 1.79 -13.31
C GLN A 175 -0.69 3.07 -13.43
N ASP A 176 -0.85 3.81 -14.51
CA ASP A 176 -0.18 5.09 -14.77
C ASP A 176 -0.66 6.24 -13.89
N PHE A 177 -1.89 6.14 -13.35
CA PHE A 177 -2.44 7.08 -12.36
C PHE A 177 -2.08 6.72 -10.90
N SER A 178 -1.49 5.56 -10.64
CA SER A 178 -1.06 5.11 -9.31
C SER A 178 0.43 5.28 -9.07
N LEU A 179 1.27 4.97 -10.07
CA LEU A 179 2.71 5.16 -10.03
C LEU A 179 3.14 6.20 -11.06
N ARG A 180 4.06 7.09 -10.65
CA ARG A 180 4.62 8.11 -11.55
C ARG A 180 5.40 7.47 -12.72
N TYR A 181 6.09 6.37 -12.42
CA TYR A 181 6.80 5.54 -13.40
C TYR A 181 6.39 4.08 -13.17
N PRO A 182 5.44 3.55 -13.94
CA PRO A 182 4.97 2.18 -13.80
C PRO A 182 6.12 1.17 -13.88
N LEU A 183 6.11 0.18 -13.00
CA LEU A 183 7.11 -0.89 -12.94
C LEU A 183 6.69 -2.12 -13.74
N VAL A 184 5.41 -2.24 -14.03
CA VAL A 184 4.81 -3.32 -14.83
C VAL A 184 4.14 -2.71 -16.04
N ASP A 185 4.40 -3.29 -17.21
CA ASP A 185 3.69 -3.01 -18.45
C ASP A 185 2.55 -4.02 -18.58
N GLY A 186 1.32 -3.52 -18.55
CA GLY A 186 0.09 -4.31 -18.52
C GLY A 186 -0.68 -4.25 -19.83
N GLN A 187 -1.23 -5.42 -20.25
CA GLN A 187 -2.16 -5.51 -21.35
C GLN A 187 -3.52 -6.03 -20.87
N GLY A 188 -4.57 -5.26 -21.13
CA GLY A 188 -5.93 -5.52 -20.66
C GLY A 188 -6.46 -4.40 -19.77
N ASN A 189 -7.53 -4.68 -19.02
CA ASN A 189 -8.13 -3.71 -18.12
C ASN A 189 -7.51 -3.80 -16.71
N PHE A 190 -6.75 -2.80 -16.32
CA PHE A 190 -6.15 -2.63 -15.00
C PHE A 190 -6.88 -1.59 -14.13
N GLY A 191 -8.13 -1.28 -14.44
CA GLY A 191 -8.91 -0.27 -13.74
C GLY A 191 -8.76 1.12 -14.36
N SER A 192 -9.45 2.08 -13.78
CA SER A 192 -9.46 3.48 -14.24
C SER A 192 -9.41 4.46 -13.07
N VAL A 193 -9.18 5.74 -13.38
CA VAL A 193 -9.26 6.84 -12.41
C VAL A 193 -10.70 7.04 -11.87
N ASP A 194 -11.68 6.49 -12.54
CA ASP A 194 -13.09 6.45 -12.09
C ASP A 194 -13.35 5.41 -10.99
N GLY A 195 -12.35 4.57 -10.71
CA GLY A 195 -12.42 3.55 -9.67
C GLY A 195 -12.96 2.22 -10.14
N ASP A 196 -12.99 1.99 -11.45
CA ASP A 196 -13.28 0.67 -12.00
C ASP A 196 -12.27 -0.35 -11.50
N SER A 197 -12.76 -1.53 -11.19
CA SER A 197 -11.91 -2.64 -10.80
C SER A 197 -11.15 -3.21 -11.98
N ALA A 198 -9.90 -3.63 -11.74
CA ALA A 198 -9.17 -4.40 -12.74
C ALA A 198 -9.90 -5.70 -13.09
N ALA A 199 -9.74 -6.15 -14.33
CA ALA A 199 -10.23 -7.45 -14.75
C ALA A 199 -9.54 -8.58 -13.97
N ALA A 200 -10.19 -9.74 -13.85
CA ALA A 200 -9.61 -10.88 -13.16
C ALA A 200 -8.27 -11.30 -13.80
N MET A 201 -7.31 -11.74 -12.97
CA MET A 201 -5.91 -12.04 -13.36
C MET A 201 -5.76 -13.07 -14.52
N ARG A 202 -6.81 -13.84 -14.82
CA ARG A 202 -6.82 -14.76 -15.96
C ARG A 202 -6.99 -14.06 -17.31
N TYR A 203 -7.51 -12.83 -17.32
CA TYR A 203 -7.74 -12.04 -18.54
C TYR A 203 -6.60 -11.05 -18.81
N THR A 204 -5.94 -10.54 -17.78
CA THR A 204 -4.85 -9.59 -17.92
C THR A 204 -3.51 -10.26 -18.19
N GLU A 205 -2.64 -9.55 -18.90
CA GLU A 205 -1.29 -9.99 -19.23
C GLU A 205 -0.29 -8.91 -18.83
N ILE A 206 0.91 -9.32 -18.41
CA ILE A 206 1.92 -8.41 -17.89
C ILE A 206 3.32 -8.80 -18.39
N ARG A 207 4.19 -7.80 -18.39
CA ARG A 207 5.66 -7.92 -18.47
C ARG A 207 6.30 -6.80 -17.65
N MET A 208 7.60 -6.88 -17.39
CA MET A 208 8.29 -5.77 -16.73
C MET A 208 8.30 -4.53 -17.62
N ALA A 209 8.21 -3.36 -17.01
CA ALA A 209 8.55 -2.11 -17.67
C ALA A 209 10.08 -1.95 -17.74
N LYS A 210 10.60 -1.09 -18.65
CA LYS A 210 12.03 -0.88 -18.81
C LYS A 210 12.70 -0.42 -17.52
N ILE A 211 12.09 0.48 -16.77
CA ILE A 211 12.62 0.97 -15.49
C ILE A 211 12.75 -0.14 -14.45
N ALA A 212 11.86 -1.14 -14.46
CA ALA A 212 11.96 -2.29 -13.57
C ALA A 212 13.15 -3.19 -13.92
N HIS A 213 13.49 -3.31 -15.21
CA HIS A 213 14.71 -3.98 -15.66
C HIS A 213 15.96 -3.29 -15.06
N ASP A 214 16.00 -1.96 -15.06
CA ASP A 214 17.11 -1.18 -14.49
C ASP A 214 17.21 -1.32 -12.94
N LEU A 215 16.10 -1.61 -12.26
CA LEU A 215 16.12 -1.94 -10.82
C LEU A 215 16.74 -3.31 -10.53
N LEU A 216 16.65 -4.25 -11.47
CA LEU A 216 17.17 -5.63 -11.35
C LEU A 216 18.54 -5.82 -11.99
N ALA A 217 19.08 -4.78 -12.63
CA ALA A 217 20.33 -4.86 -13.37
C ALA A 217 21.49 -5.32 -12.45
N ASP A 218 22.31 -6.23 -12.96
CA ASP A 218 23.46 -6.82 -12.25
C ASP A 218 23.11 -7.72 -11.03
N LEU A 219 21.86 -8.17 -10.90
CA LEU A 219 21.41 -9.06 -9.81
C LEU A 219 22.17 -10.41 -9.82
N ASP A 220 22.57 -10.87 -11.00
CA ASP A 220 23.35 -12.10 -11.25
C ASP A 220 24.84 -11.98 -10.90
N LYS A 221 25.32 -10.80 -10.42
CA LYS A 221 26.73 -10.49 -10.17
C LYS A 221 27.05 -10.34 -8.67
N GLU A 222 26.33 -11.02 -7.80
CA GLU A 222 26.51 -11.00 -6.35
C GLU A 222 26.51 -9.58 -5.74
N THR A 223 25.73 -8.68 -6.34
CA THR A 223 25.69 -7.26 -5.96
C THR A 223 24.94 -7.00 -4.67
N VAL A 224 24.02 -7.90 -4.30
CA VAL A 224 23.16 -7.84 -3.12
C VAL A 224 23.12 -9.19 -2.42
N ASP A 225 22.70 -9.18 -1.16
CA ASP A 225 22.55 -10.39 -0.37
C ASP A 225 21.19 -11.06 -0.65
N PHE A 226 21.17 -12.38 -0.44
CA PHE A 226 20.02 -13.23 -0.61
C PHE A 226 19.69 -13.95 0.70
N SER A 227 18.43 -14.04 1.02
CA SER A 227 17.91 -14.80 2.15
C SER A 227 17.03 -15.95 1.68
N PRO A 228 16.94 -17.06 2.43
CA PRO A 228 16.03 -18.14 2.10
C PRO A 228 14.58 -17.65 2.16
N ASN A 229 13.72 -18.23 1.30
CA ASN A 229 12.29 -18.02 1.34
C ASN A 229 11.64 -18.66 2.59
N TYR A 230 10.31 -18.63 2.68
CA TYR A 230 9.55 -19.09 3.85
C TYR A 230 9.70 -20.61 4.15
N ASP A 231 10.09 -21.44 3.20
CA ASP A 231 10.28 -22.89 3.33
C ASP A 231 11.75 -23.34 3.13
N GLY A 232 12.65 -22.41 2.83
CA GLY A 232 14.07 -22.65 2.64
C GLY A 232 14.45 -23.27 1.29
N THR A 233 13.51 -23.41 0.36
CA THR A 233 13.75 -24.06 -0.95
C THR A 233 14.31 -23.11 -2.00
N GLU A 234 14.04 -21.82 -1.88
CA GLU A 234 14.45 -20.79 -2.85
C GLU A 234 15.17 -19.63 -2.15
N GLN A 235 15.98 -18.91 -2.89
CA GLN A 235 16.66 -17.70 -2.41
C GLN A 235 15.97 -16.44 -2.96
N ILE A 236 15.79 -15.44 -2.12
CA ILE A 236 15.14 -14.17 -2.46
C ILE A 236 16.13 -13.04 -2.17
N PRO A 237 16.30 -12.05 -3.06
CA PRO A 237 17.15 -10.89 -2.77
C PRO A 237 16.55 -10.05 -1.64
N ASP A 238 17.39 -9.66 -0.68
CA ASP A 238 16.98 -8.80 0.44
C ASP A 238 16.64 -7.39 -0.03
N VAL A 239 17.33 -6.94 -1.08
CA VAL A 239 17.15 -5.64 -1.75
C VAL A 239 17.51 -5.79 -3.22
N LEU A 240 16.96 -4.96 -4.11
CA LEU A 240 17.38 -4.93 -5.51
C LEU A 240 18.61 -4.02 -5.71
N PRO A 241 19.46 -4.31 -6.74
CA PRO A 241 20.63 -3.48 -7.05
C PRO A 241 20.31 -2.06 -7.52
N ALA A 242 19.08 -1.73 -7.71
CA ALA A 242 18.43 -0.48 -8.09
C ALA A 242 19.35 0.62 -8.67
N GLN A 243 19.33 0.79 -9.99
CA GLN A 243 20.05 1.89 -10.65
C GLN A 243 19.31 3.23 -10.58
N VAL A 244 18.03 3.20 -10.21
CA VAL A 244 17.14 4.35 -10.13
C VAL A 244 16.75 4.59 -8.67
N PRO A 245 16.72 5.84 -8.17
CA PRO A 245 16.30 6.18 -6.81
C PRO A 245 14.78 6.04 -6.64
N ASN A 246 14.28 4.80 -6.75
CA ASN A 246 12.86 4.47 -6.88
C ASN A 246 12.01 4.94 -5.69
N LEU A 247 12.58 5.03 -4.47
CA LEU A 247 11.85 5.52 -3.30
C LEU A 247 11.32 6.95 -3.51
N LEU A 248 12.12 7.85 -4.09
CA LEU A 248 11.68 9.21 -4.39
C LEU A 248 10.88 9.28 -5.68
N VAL A 249 11.32 8.55 -6.71
CA VAL A 249 10.72 8.62 -8.05
C VAL A 249 9.27 8.14 -8.06
N ASN A 250 8.98 7.02 -7.40
CA ASN A 250 7.62 6.47 -7.30
C ASN A 250 6.94 6.72 -5.97
N GLY A 251 7.70 7.16 -4.96
CA GLY A 251 7.17 7.29 -3.61
C GLY A 251 6.77 5.96 -2.97
N SER A 252 6.15 6.03 -1.82
CA SER A 252 5.56 4.86 -1.15
C SER A 252 4.51 5.29 -0.14
N SER A 253 3.42 4.56 -0.04
CA SER A 253 2.38 4.76 0.97
C SER A 253 2.09 3.44 1.69
N GLY A 254 2.02 3.46 3.02
CA GLY A 254 1.76 2.26 3.82
C GLY A 254 1.43 2.55 5.27
N ILE A 255 0.60 1.69 5.85
CA ILE A 255 0.18 1.76 7.25
C ILE A 255 0.74 0.54 7.97
N ALA A 256 1.60 0.77 8.95
CA ALA A 256 2.14 -0.25 9.84
C ALA A 256 1.56 -0.15 11.24
N VAL A 257 2.05 -0.98 12.16
CA VAL A 257 1.66 -0.90 13.57
C VAL A 257 2.39 0.28 14.21
N GLY A 258 1.63 1.26 14.72
CA GLY A 258 2.15 2.44 15.40
C GLY A 258 2.83 3.50 14.51
N MET A 259 2.94 3.26 13.19
CA MET A 259 3.54 4.20 12.24
C MET A 259 2.97 4.05 10.84
N ALA A 260 3.14 5.08 10.02
CA ALA A 260 2.77 5.06 8.62
C ALA A 260 3.87 5.71 7.78
N THR A 261 3.95 5.36 6.51
CA THR A 261 4.76 6.05 5.52
C THR A 261 3.87 6.65 4.44
N ASN A 262 4.22 7.83 3.96
CA ASN A 262 3.56 8.48 2.83
C ASN A 262 4.56 9.40 2.13
N ILE A 263 5.36 8.82 1.26
CA ILE A 263 6.42 9.49 0.50
C ILE A 263 5.84 9.84 -0.86
N PRO A 264 5.82 11.12 -1.26
CA PRO A 264 5.30 11.52 -2.56
C PRO A 264 6.26 11.13 -3.69
N PRO A 265 5.75 10.89 -4.90
CA PRO A 265 6.58 10.67 -6.09
C PRO A 265 7.22 11.99 -6.58
N HIS A 266 8.33 11.86 -7.33
CA HIS A 266 9.10 12.98 -7.86
C HIS A 266 9.52 12.73 -9.31
N ASN A 267 9.87 13.79 -10.02
CA ASN A 267 10.40 13.70 -11.37
C ASN A 267 11.77 13.04 -11.37
N LEU A 268 11.96 12.05 -12.27
CA LEU A 268 13.20 11.28 -12.37
C LEU A 268 14.41 12.18 -12.69
N THR A 269 14.26 13.11 -13.63
CA THR A 269 15.34 14.01 -14.05
C THR A 269 15.77 14.93 -12.92
N GLU A 270 14.81 15.47 -12.17
CA GLU A 270 15.06 16.31 -10.99
C GLU A 270 15.79 15.52 -9.90
N VAL A 271 15.31 14.32 -9.58
CA VAL A 271 15.95 13.50 -8.54
C VAL A 271 17.37 13.08 -8.93
N VAL A 272 17.58 12.71 -10.19
CA VAL A 272 18.94 12.38 -10.69
C VAL A 272 19.83 13.63 -10.66
N GLY A 273 19.31 14.80 -11.02
CA GLY A 273 20.03 16.09 -10.87
C GLY A 273 20.45 16.34 -9.43
N GLY A 274 19.55 16.13 -8.46
CA GLY A 274 19.86 16.24 -7.03
C GLY A 274 20.90 15.22 -6.54
N VAL A 275 20.86 13.97 -7.06
CA VAL A 275 21.87 12.94 -6.75
C VAL A 275 23.24 13.38 -7.27
N ILE A 276 23.33 13.92 -8.49
CA ILE A 276 24.59 14.42 -9.08
C ILE A 276 25.10 15.61 -8.27
N ALA A 277 24.26 16.58 -7.96
CA ALA A 277 24.64 17.73 -7.14
C ALA A 277 25.20 17.32 -5.77
N LEU A 278 24.59 16.32 -5.11
CA LEU A 278 25.07 15.79 -3.83
C LEU A 278 26.38 15.00 -3.96
N LEU A 279 26.65 14.40 -5.12
CA LEU A 279 27.94 13.73 -5.40
C LEU A 279 29.06 14.74 -5.64
N ASP A 280 28.76 15.87 -6.31
CA ASP A 280 29.71 16.94 -6.61
C ASP A 280 29.99 17.82 -5.37
N ASP A 281 28.98 18.11 -4.57
CA ASP A 281 29.09 18.83 -3.30
C ASP A 281 28.43 18.04 -2.15
N PRO A 282 29.23 17.21 -1.42
CA PRO A 282 28.74 16.44 -0.28
C PRO A 282 28.20 17.30 0.89
N GLU A 283 28.48 18.59 0.94
CA GLU A 283 27.99 19.51 1.99
C GLU A 283 26.75 20.31 1.55
N ILE A 284 26.23 20.08 0.36
CA ILE A 284 25.04 20.78 -0.16
C ILE A 284 23.88 20.70 0.84
N GLY A 285 23.28 21.83 1.17
CA GLY A 285 22.13 21.92 2.05
C GLY A 285 20.81 21.55 1.35
N ILE A 286 19.73 21.46 2.12
CA ILE A 286 18.39 21.18 1.59
C ILE A 286 17.98 22.24 0.55
N GLU A 287 18.30 23.50 0.78
CA GLU A 287 17.97 24.59 -0.14
C GLU A 287 18.66 24.42 -1.50
N GLY A 288 19.94 24.06 -1.51
CA GLY A 288 20.67 23.76 -2.75
C GLY A 288 20.12 22.50 -3.46
N LEU A 289 19.72 21.45 -2.70
CA LEU A 289 19.05 20.31 -3.30
C LEU A 289 17.68 20.67 -3.92
N MET A 290 16.98 21.65 -3.36
CA MET A 290 15.68 22.12 -3.88
C MET A 290 15.81 22.97 -5.16
N GLU A 291 17.01 23.42 -5.55
CA GLU A 291 17.24 23.99 -6.88
C GLU A 291 17.10 22.91 -7.97
N HIS A 292 17.41 21.67 -7.64
CA HIS A 292 17.28 20.51 -8.53
C HIS A 292 15.94 19.78 -8.36
N ILE A 293 15.51 19.57 -7.10
CA ILE A 293 14.27 18.84 -6.74
C ILE A 293 13.28 19.85 -6.17
N SER A 294 12.53 20.50 -7.04
CA SER A 294 11.64 21.61 -6.66
C SER A 294 10.45 21.18 -5.80
N GLY A 295 9.98 19.96 -5.96
CA GLY A 295 8.83 19.41 -5.25
C GLY A 295 8.36 18.06 -5.77
N PRO A 296 7.31 17.50 -5.16
CA PRO A 296 6.65 16.29 -5.63
C PRO A 296 6.08 16.45 -7.05
N ASP A 297 6.10 15.34 -7.82
CA ASP A 297 5.55 15.24 -9.16
C ASP A 297 4.57 14.06 -9.22
N PHE A 298 3.27 14.37 -9.16
CA PHE A 298 2.22 13.37 -9.09
C PHE A 298 1.80 12.85 -10.46
N PRO A 299 1.46 11.56 -10.62
CA PRO A 299 1.08 10.97 -11.90
C PRO A 299 -0.20 11.57 -12.49
N THR A 300 -1.11 12.06 -11.65
CA THR A 300 -2.36 12.73 -12.08
C THR A 300 -2.23 14.24 -12.23
N ALA A 301 -0.99 14.74 -12.21
CA ALA A 301 -0.66 16.16 -12.27
C ALA A 301 -1.33 17.00 -11.16
N GLY A 302 -2.06 18.08 -11.51
CA GLY A 302 -2.64 19.01 -10.54
C GLY A 302 -1.66 20.09 -10.09
N ILE A 303 -2.09 20.91 -9.16
CA ILE A 303 -1.33 22.08 -8.65
C ILE A 303 -1.05 21.91 -7.16
N ILE A 304 0.21 22.05 -6.75
CA ILE A 304 0.58 22.14 -5.35
C ILE A 304 0.48 23.61 -4.93
N ASN A 305 -0.36 23.88 -3.94
CA ASN A 305 -0.59 25.23 -3.46
C ASN A 305 0.32 25.56 -2.28
N GLY A 306 1.40 26.32 -2.54
CA GLY A 306 2.38 26.77 -1.56
C GLY A 306 3.60 25.83 -1.40
N LYS A 307 4.78 26.44 -1.15
CA LYS A 307 6.06 25.72 -1.02
C LYS A 307 6.44 25.37 0.42
N ALA A 308 5.85 26.02 1.42
CA ALA A 308 6.26 25.87 2.83
C ALA A 308 6.16 24.40 3.32
N GLY A 309 5.10 23.69 2.92
CA GLY A 309 4.93 22.28 3.29
C GLY A 309 5.96 21.34 2.64
N ILE A 310 6.44 21.66 1.44
CA ILE A 310 7.51 20.92 0.74
C ILE A 310 8.83 21.13 1.48
N LEU A 311 9.21 22.38 1.73
CA LEU A 311 10.44 22.72 2.47
C LEU A 311 10.46 22.02 3.84
N GLN A 312 9.37 22.14 4.59
CA GLN A 312 9.24 21.47 5.89
C GLN A 312 9.43 19.95 5.77
N ALA A 313 8.80 19.33 4.76
CA ALA A 313 8.92 17.89 4.54
C ALA A 313 10.36 17.47 4.23
N TYR A 314 11.05 18.21 3.37
CA TYR A 314 12.42 17.90 2.98
C TYR A 314 13.42 18.09 4.11
N GLN A 315 13.19 19.08 5.00
CA GLN A 315 14.03 19.35 6.18
C GLN A 315 13.78 18.37 7.33
N THR A 316 12.53 17.96 7.55
CA THR A 316 12.14 17.24 8.78
C THR A 316 11.60 15.82 8.52
N GLY A 317 11.41 15.43 7.27
CA GLY A 317 10.72 14.21 6.90
C GLY A 317 9.19 14.26 7.03
N ARG A 318 8.62 15.38 7.51
CA ARG A 318 7.17 15.55 7.67
C ARG A 318 6.71 16.89 7.17
N GLY A 319 5.59 16.89 6.43
CA GLY A 319 5.01 18.13 5.92
C GLY A 319 3.57 17.92 5.45
N ARG A 320 2.90 19.04 5.14
CA ARG A 320 1.55 19.01 4.54
C ARG A 320 1.57 19.87 3.30
N ILE A 321 1.14 19.27 2.18
CA ILE A 321 0.96 20.00 0.93
C ILE A 321 -0.52 19.95 0.53
N TYR A 322 -0.98 21.03 -0.09
CA TYR A 322 -2.34 21.17 -0.59
C TYR A 322 -2.29 20.94 -2.10
N MET A 323 -2.93 19.86 -2.56
CA MET A 323 -3.08 19.57 -3.97
C MET A 323 -4.43 20.08 -4.45
N ARG A 324 -4.45 20.79 -5.57
CA ARG A 324 -5.64 21.31 -6.23
C ARG A 324 -5.80 20.72 -7.61
N ALA A 325 -7.04 20.48 -7.99
CA ALA A 325 -7.42 20.24 -9.38
C ALA A 325 -6.98 21.42 -10.26
N ARG A 326 -6.55 21.15 -11.49
CA ARG A 326 -6.37 22.18 -12.51
C ARG A 326 -7.73 22.46 -13.11
N ALA A 327 -8.21 23.68 -12.95
CA ALA A 327 -9.48 24.12 -13.45
C ALA A 327 -9.37 25.51 -14.07
N GLU A 328 -10.09 25.71 -15.17
CA GLU A 328 -10.16 26.98 -15.90
C GLU A 328 -11.62 27.44 -15.98
N VAL A 329 -11.81 28.76 -15.84
CA VAL A 329 -13.12 29.39 -16.00
C VAL A 329 -13.19 29.99 -17.40
N LEU A 330 -14.03 29.41 -18.26
CA LEU A 330 -14.27 29.91 -19.60
C LEU A 330 -15.57 30.71 -19.63
N THR A 331 -15.55 31.85 -20.32
CA THR A 331 -16.74 32.70 -20.54
C THR A 331 -17.13 32.65 -21.99
N ASP A 332 -18.36 32.26 -22.28
CA ASP A 332 -18.93 32.33 -23.64
C ASP A 332 -19.16 33.79 -24.04
N GLU A 333 -18.51 34.23 -25.09
CA GLU A 333 -18.59 35.63 -25.58
C GLU A 333 -20.02 36.07 -25.96
N LYS A 334 -20.86 35.13 -26.39
CA LYS A 334 -22.22 35.45 -26.86
C LYS A 334 -23.24 35.46 -25.73
N THR A 335 -23.17 34.49 -24.83
CA THR A 335 -24.19 34.31 -23.79
C THR A 335 -23.74 34.88 -22.45
N HIS A 336 -22.47 35.24 -22.29
CA HIS A 336 -21.82 35.61 -21.03
C HIS A 336 -22.00 34.56 -19.91
N LYS A 337 -22.26 33.31 -20.31
CA LYS A 337 -22.37 32.17 -19.40
C LYS A 337 -20.97 31.66 -19.10
N GLN A 338 -20.68 31.42 -17.82
CA GLN A 338 -19.38 30.85 -17.41
C GLN A 338 -19.46 29.35 -17.23
N THR A 339 -18.39 28.68 -17.58
CA THR A 339 -18.21 27.23 -17.46
C THR A 339 -16.86 26.93 -16.85
N ILE A 340 -16.84 26.10 -15.82
CA ILE A 340 -15.59 25.62 -15.22
C ILE A 340 -15.22 24.30 -15.89
N ILE A 341 -14.00 24.21 -16.43
CA ILE A 341 -13.46 22.99 -17.03
C ILE A 341 -12.34 22.50 -16.12
N VAL A 342 -12.46 21.26 -15.62
CA VAL A 342 -11.44 20.61 -14.81
C VAL A 342 -10.71 19.60 -15.69
N SER A 343 -9.40 19.82 -15.88
CA SER A 343 -8.53 18.98 -16.72
C SER A 343 -7.65 18.01 -15.93
N GLU A 344 -7.42 18.28 -14.63
CA GLU A 344 -6.60 17.43 -13.76
C GLU A 344 -7.21 17.39 -12.36
N ILE A 345 -7.14 16.25 -11.68
CA ILE A 345 -7.62 16.07 -10.30
C ILE A 345 -6.48 15.70 -9.36
N PRO A 346 -6.59 15.99 -8.06
CA PRO A 346 -5.56 15.63 -7.09
C PRO A 346 -5.29 14.13 -7.05
N TYR A 347 -4.04 13.77 -6.76
CA TYR A 347 -3.60 12.40 -6.66
C TYR A 347 -4.43 11.57 -5.67
N GLN A 348 -4.75 10.34 -6.04
CA GLN A 348 -5.58 9.39 -5.25
C GLN A 348 -7.05 9.82 -5.07
N VAL A 349 -7.51 10.80 -5.82
CA VAL A 349 -8.94 11.16 -5.88
C VAL A 349 -9.64 10.35 -6.97
N ASN A 350 -10.78 9.77 -6.63
CA ASN A 350 -11.64 9.07 -7.58
C ASN A 350 -12.53 10.08 -8.31
N LYS A 351 -12.47 10.12 -9.65
CA LYS A 351 -13.19 11.08 -10.48
C LYS A 351 -14.71 10.93 -10.36
N ALA A 352 -15.23 9.72 -10.46
CA ALA A 352 -16.68 9.47 -10.38
C ALA A 352 -17.26 9.91 -9.03
N ARG A 353 -16.58 9.55 -7.91
CA ARG A 353 -17.00 9.97 -6.56
C ARG A 353 -16.89 11.49 -6.36
N LEU A 354 -15.94 12.15 -6.99
CA LEU A 354 -15.83 13.61 -6.97
C LEU A 354 -17.04 14.24 -7.65
N ILE A 355 -17.41 13.76 -8.82
CA ILE A 355 -18.58 14.21 -9.58
C ILE A 355 -19.88 13.97 -8.78
N GLU A 356 -20.06 12.77 -8.23
CA GLU A 356 -21.20 12.44 -7.37
C GLU A 356 -21.28 13.38 -6.16
N LYS A 357 -20.16 13.68 -5.51
CA LYS A 357 -20.12 14.59 -4.35
C LYS A 357 -20.46 16.02 -4.71
N ILE A 358 -20.02 16.51 -5.86
CA ILE A 358 -20.42 17.83 -6.37
C ILE A 358 -21.93 17.87 -6.60
N ALA A 359 -22.49 16.85 -7.28
CA ALA A 359 -23.93 16.75 -7.54
C ALA A 359 -24.76 16.68 -6.24
N GLU A 360 -24.28 15.95 -5.23
CA GLU A 360 -24.90 15.90 -3.91
C GLU A 360 -24.97 17.28 -3.25
N LEU A 361 -23.85 18.01 -3.23
CA LEU A 361 -23.77 19.34 -2.63
C LEU A 361 -24.65 20.37 -3.35
N VAL A 362 -24.78 20.26 -4.67
CA VAL A 362 -25.73 21.08 -5.46
C VAL A 362 -27.19 20.77 -5.08
N LYS A 363 -27.52 19.47 -4.96
CA LYS A 363 -28.85 19.02 -4.54
C LYS A 363 -29.22 19.49 -3.13
N GLU A 364 -28.24 19.47 -2.23
CA GLU A 364 -28.36 19.95 -0.85
C GLU A 364 -28.36 21.49 -0.73
N LYS A 365 -28.19 22.21 -1.83
CA LYS A 365 -28.06 23.68 -1.89
C LYS A 365 -26.89 24.24 -1.06
N LYS A 366 -25.83 23.44 -0.89
CA LYS A 366 -24.58 23.89 -0.29
C LYS A 366 -23.63 24.52 -1.31
N LEU A 367 -23.76 24.10 -2.57
CA LEU A 367 -23.12 24.71 -3.73
C LEU A 367 -24.25 25.27 -4.62
N GLU A 368 -24.27 26.59 -4.75
CA GLU A 368 -25.21 27.30 -5.61
C GLU A 368 -24.53 27.73 -6.92
N GLY A 369 -25.32 28.10 -7.91
CA GLY A 369 -24.83 28.64 -9.17
C GLY A 369 -24.48 27.59 -10.24
N ILE A 370 -24.50 26.29 -9.95
CA ILE A 370 -24.26 25.22 -10.91
C ILE A 370 -25.59 24.82 -11.57
N THR A 371 -25.61 24.76 -12.90
CA THR A 371 -26.77 24.31 -13.68
C THR A 371 -26.63 22.91 -14.22
N GLU A 372 -25.43 22.53 -14.64
CA GLU A 372 -25.17 21.22 -15.23
C GLU A 372 -23.75 20.74 -14.86
N LEU A 373 -23.60 19.44 -14.71
CA LEU A 373 -22.33 18.76 -14.41
C LEU A 373 -22.21 17.56 -15.35
N ARG A 374 -21.20 17.56 -16.20
CA ARG A 374 -20.94 16.49 -17.17
C ARG A 374 -19.50 15.99 -17.07
N ASP A 375 -19.31 14.71 -17.33
CA ASP A 375 -18.01 14.10 -17.58
C ASP A 375 -17.85 13.93 -19.09
N GLU A 376 -16.94 14.68 -19.67
CA GLU A 376 -16.58 14.64 -21.09
C GLU A 376 -15.17 14.05 -21.28
N SER A 377 -14.65 13.30 -20.27
CA SER A 377 -13.33 12.67 -20.36
C SER A 377 -13.33 11.61 -21.46
N ASP A 378 -12.26 11.58 -22.24
CA ASP A 378 -12.05 10.62 -23.33
C ASP A 378 -10.58 10.09 -23.32
N LYS A 379 -10.20 9.40 -24.40
CA LYS A 379 -8.81 8.90 -24.60
C LYS A 379 -7.75 10.01 -24.67
N ASP A 380 -8.13 11.23 -24.99
CA ASP A 380 -7.23 12.36 -25.15
C ASP A 380 -6.99 13.12 -23.84
N GLY A 381 -7.81 12.85 -22.79
CA GLY A 381 -7.62 13.40 -21.47
C GLY A 381 -8.88 13.51 -20.61
N MET A 382 -8.65 13.94 -19.38
CA MET A 382 -9.70 14.22 -18.42
C MET A 382 -10.38 15.57 -18.72
N ARG A 383 -11.71 15.58 -18.69
CA ARG A 383 -12.49 16.80 -18.90
C ARG A 383 -13.81 16.74 -18.14
N ILE A 384 -13.87 17.38 -16.98
CA ILE A 384 -15.11 17.54 -16.22
C ILE A 384 -15.62 18.96 -16.50
N VAL A 385 -16.87 19.07 -16.98
CA VAL A 385 -17.50 20.33 -17.35
C VAL A 385 -18.57 20.68 -16.32
N ILE A 386 -18.45 21.87 -15.72
CA ILE A 386 -19.37 22.41 -14.73
C ILE A 386 -19.96 23.71 -15.28
N GLU A 387 -21.19 23.67 -15.75
CA GLU A 387 -21.87 24.85 -16.27
C GLU A 387 -22.51 25.69 -15.17
N LEU A 388 -22.28 26.97 -15.20
CA LEU A 388 -22.77 27.89 -14.20
C LEU A 388 -24.09 28.57 -14.66
N ARG A 389 -24.84 29.04 -13.69
CA ARG A 389 -26.03 29.90 -13.94
C ARG A 389 -25.57 31.24 -14.49
N ARG A 390 -26.36 31.81 -15.37
CA ARG A 390 -26.05 33.14 -15.92
C ARG A 390 -25.99 34.18 -14.80
N GLY A 391 -24.90 34.96 -14.77
CA GLY A 391 -24.65 35.99 -13.76
C GLY A 391 -23.87 35.52 -12.52
N GLU A 392 -23.56 34.23 -12.41
CA GLU A 392 -22.68 33.71 -11.35
C GLU A 392 -21.20 33.98 -11.68
N MET A 393 -20.40 34.22 -10.64
CA MET A 393 -18.95 34.42 -10.77
C MET A 393 -18.23 33.09 -10.66
N GLY A 394 -17.63 32.62 -11.74
CA GLY A 394 -16.96 31.33 -11.81
C GLY A 394 -15.86 31.14 -10.77
N ASP A 395 -15.07 32.17 -10.49
CA ASP A 395 -14.00 32.12 -9.49
C ASP A 395 -14.53 31.90 -8.07
N VAL A 396 -15.70 32.46 -7.74
CA VAL A 396 -16.33 32.25 -6.43
C VAL A 396 -16.83 30.82 -6.30
N VAL A 397 -17.49 30.31 -7.34
CA VAL A 397 -17.97 28.92 -7.37
C VAL A 397 -16.79 27.95 -7.33
N LEU A 398 -15.70 28.22 -8.06
CA LEU A 398 -14.48 27.41 -8.06
C LEU A 398 -13.83 27.39 -6.66
N ASN A 399 -13.75 28.52 -5.97
CA ASN A 399 -13.25 28.56 -4.59
C ASN A 399 -14.13 27.76 -3.62
N ASN A 400 -15.44 27.78 -3.79
CA ASN A 400 -16.35 26.95 -3.00
C ASN A 400 -16.17 25.45 -3.30
N LEU A 401 -15.94 25.09 -4.56
CA LEU A 401 -15.62 23.72 -4.95
C LEU A 401 -14.32 23.23 -4.29
N TYR A 402 -13.27 24.05 -4.27
CA TYR A 402 -12.01 23.73 -3.55
C TYR A 402 -12.24 23.58 -2.04
N ALA A 403 -13.07 24.40 -1.44
CA ALA A 403 -13.31 24.36 0.01
C ALA A 403 -14.18 23.17 0.45
N GLN A 404 -15.12 22.71 -0.39
CA GLN A 404 -16.15 21.73 0.01
C GLN A 404 -16.00 20.34 -0.63
N THR A 405 -15.06 20.17 -1.58
CA THR A 405 -14.89 18.92 -2.31
C THR A 405 -13.44 18.48 -2.37
N GLN A 406 -13.21 17.27 -2.90
CA GLN A 406 -11.86 16.74 -3.15
C GLN A 406 -11.16 17.40 -4.36
N MET A 407 -11.71 18.45 -4.96
CA MET A 407 -10.95 19.30 -5.90
C MET A 407 -9.75 19.96 -5.23
N GLN A 408 -9.76 20.11 -3.90
CA GLN A 408 -8.57 20.37 -3.10
C GLN A 408 -8.43 19.27 -2.05
N ASN A 409 -7.27 18.65 -1.97
CA ASN A 409 -6.97 17.62 -0.99
C ASN A 409 -5.63 17.89 -0.31
N VAL A 410 -5.47 17.38 0.91
CA VAL A 410 -4.23 17.50 1.68
C VAL A 410 -3.45 16.21 1.57
N PHE A 411 -2.21 16.29 1.09
CA PHE A 411 -1.28 15.18 1.14
C PHE A 411 -0.34 15.37 2.34
N GLY A 412 -0.48 14.50 3.33
CA GLY A 412 0.39 14.49 4.50
C GLY A 412 1.67 13.72 4.22
N ILE A 413 2.77 14.41 4.00
CA ILE A 413 4.07 13.79 3.77
C ILE A 413 4.61 13.21 5.07
N ASN A 414 5.06 11.96 5.03
CA ASN A 414 5.74 11.28 6.12
C ASN A 414 6.78 10.32 5.54
N MET A 415 8.04 10.74 5.50
CA MET A 415 9.12 10.03 4.82
C MET A 415 9.76 8.98 5.73
N VAL A 416 8.97 7.96 6.10
CA VAL A 416 9.44 6.82 6.89
C VAL A 416 9.83 5.67 5.96
N ALA A 417 11.06 5.17 6.09
CA ALA A 417 11.54 4.00 5.35
C ALA A 417 12.44 3.14 6.23
N LEU A 418 12.76 1.93 5.78
CA LEU A 418 13.69 1.04 6.46
C LEU A 418 15.13 1.40 6.08
N VAL A 419 15.94 1.69 7.09
CA VAL A 419 17.39 1.86 6.97
C VAL A 419 18.04 0.77 7.81
N ASP A 420 18.78 -0.12 7.19
CA ASP A 420 19.41 -1.27 7.84
C ASP A 420 18.42 -2.10 8.69
N GLY A 421 17.21 -2.32 8.12
CA GLY A 421 16.14 -3.08 8.76
C GLY A 421 15.36 -2.33 9.85
N GLN A 422 15.68 -1.06 10.14
CA GLN A 422 15.03 -0.25 11.16
C GLN A 422 14.19 0.88 10.54
N PRO A 423 12.96 1.11 11.01
CA PRO A 423 12.15 2.22 10.52
C PRO A 423 12.74 3.56 11.01
N ARG A 424 13.01 4.47 10.09
CA ARG A 424 13.49 5.83 10.36
C ARG A 424 12.69 6.86 9.61
N LEU A 425 12.47 7.99 10.25
CA LEU A 425 12.00 9.20 9.59
C LEU A 425 13.20 9.87 8.94
N LEU A 426 13.13 10.13 7.63
CA LEU A 426 14.26 10.58 6.83
C LEU A 426 13.98 11.96 6.22
N THR A 427 15.02 12.77 6.11
CA THR A 427 15.05 13.98 5.31
C THR A 427 15.31 13.65 3.84
N LEU A 428 15.09 14.61 2.94
CA LEU A 428 15.41 14.42 1.51
C LEU A 428 16.88 14.02 1.32
N ARG A 429 17.80 14.71 2.01
CA ARG A 429 19.24 14.43 1.94
C ARG A 429 19.58 13.02 2.39
N GLU A 430 19.05 12.56 3.52
CA GLU A 430 19.32 11.22 4.04
C GLU A 430 18.84 10.11 3.10
N ILE A 431 17.75 10.33 2.37
CA ILE A 431 17.26 9.37 1.35
C ILE A 431 18.25 9.32 0.18
N LEU A 432 18.69 10.47 -0.32
CA LEU A 432 19.69 10.53 -1.41
C LEU A 432 21.04 9.93 -1.00
N ASP A 433 21.54 10.25 0.18
CA ASP A 433 22.77 9.67 0.74
C ASP A 433 22.69 8.14 0.85
N SER A 434 21.55 7.63 1.32
CA SER A 434 21.32 6.19 1.43
C SER A 434 21.33 5.49 0.07
N PHE A 435 20.73 6.11 -0.94
CA PHE A 435 20.77 5.61 -2.31
C PHE A 435 22.20 5.62 -2.88
N ILE A 436 22.95 6.72 -2.71
CA ILE A 436 24.34 6.83 -3.17
C ILE A 436 25.21 5.77 -2.51
N ARG A 437 25.08 5.57 -1.19
CA ARG A 437 25.79 4.52 -0.43
C ARG A 437 25.51 3.14 -1.02
N HIS A 438 24.25 2.83 -1.26
CA HIS A 438 23.83 1.58 -1.89
C HIS A 438 24.43 1.40 -3.29
N ARG A 439 24.40 2.44 -4.12
CA ARG A 439 24.99 2.39 -5.47
C ARG A 439 26.49 2.16 -5.45
N ARG A 440 27.21 2.80 -4.54
CA ARG A 440 28.67 2.56 -4.34
C ARG A 440 28.95 1.11 -3.97
N GLU A 441 28.17 0.54 -3.08
CA GLU A 441 28.29 -0.87 -2.69
C GLU A 441 28.02 -1.80 -3.88
N VAL A 442 26.92 -1.62 -4.60
CA VAL A 442 26.56 -2.43 -5.77
C VAL A 442 27.65 -2.39 -6.84
N VAL A 443 28.19 -1.21 -7.15
CA VAL A 443 29.27 -1.05 -8.16
C VAL A 443 30.56 -1.74 -7.69
N SER A 444 30.92 -1.60 -6.42
CA SER A 444 32.10 -2.25 -5.84
C SER A 444 31.99 -3.78 -5.86
N ARG A 445 30.84 -4.32 -5.44
CA ARG A 445 30.57 -5.77 -5.46
C ARG A 445 30.54 -6.32 -6.87
N ARG A 446 29.90 -5.64 -7.82
CA ARG A 446 29.91 -5.99 -9.24
C ARG A 446 31.34 -6.05 -9.81
N THR A 447 32.15 -5.03 -9.54
CA THR A 447 33.52 -4.97 -10.03
C THR A 447 34.38 -6.10 -9.46
N SER A 448 34.22 -6.39 -8.16
CA SER A 448 34.90 -7.52 -7.50
C SER A 448 34.49 -8.87 -8.09
N PHE A 449 33.19 -9.05 -8.41
CA PHE A 449 32.69 -10.26 -9.07
C PHE A 449 33.29 -10.41 -10.47
N LEU A 450 33.31 -9.35 -11.28
CA LEU A 450 33.88 -9.37 -12.62
C LEU A 450 35.38 -9.63 -12.61
N LEU A 451 36.11 -9.03 -11.63
CA LEU A 451 37.55 -9.25 -11.46
C LEU A 451 37.86 -10.72 -11.10
N ARG A 452 37.03 -11.34 -10.23
CA ARG A 452 37.20 -12.77 -9.90
C ARG A 452 36.92 -13.70 -11.08
N LYS A 453 36.08 -13.26 -12.00
CA LYS A 453 35.70 -14.05 -13.19
C LYS A 453 36.70 -13.91 -14.33
N ALA A 454 37.39 -12.76 -14.43
CA ALA A 454 38.42 -12.50 -15.41
C ALA A 454 39.75 -13.22 -15.03
#